data_de36271fa270dff22fe88db44aa75309
#
_entry.id   de36271fa270dff22fe88db44aa75309
#
_cell.length_a   1.000
_cell.length_b   1.000
_cell.length_c   1.000
_cell.angle_alpha   90.00
_cell.angle_beta   90.00
_cell.angle_gamma   90.00
#
_symmetry.space_group_name_H-M   'P 1'
#
loop_
_entity.id
_entity.type
_entity.pdbx_description
1 polymer ?
#
loop_
_entity_poly.entity_id
_entity_poly.type
_entity_poly.pdbx_seq_one_letter_code
_entity_poly.pdbx_strand_id
1 'polypeptide(L)'
;WSPDSKRIYIQVLDRAQKNLNLNIYDAESGKQVKTVLSEHNDKFVEPYAPLYFIKGKNDQFIYSIDNRDGYKSLYLCNNEGIIKRVTPVAADVQYVANDGNWVYYTSAEVSPVENHLFKVSLKNGKKEQLTKAEGWHNITMEENCQWYVDSWSNVCDPGATEVCSTDGKTSKTLLKAEDPTLDYAYCQIDFGTVKSANGKFDNYYRMIKPKDFDPAKKYPVIVYVYGGPHSQMVKNTFMAELRR
;
A
#
# COMPACT_ATOMS: atom_id res chain seq x y z
N TRP A 1 10.06 -14.37 -14.23
CA TRP A 1 10.18 -15.79 -14.50
C TRP A 1 9.10 -16.57 -13.74
N SER A 2 8.53 -17.63 -14.36
CA SER A 2 7.74 -18.62 -13.62
C SER A 2 8.65 -19.36 -12.61
N PRO A 3 8.08 -19.86 -11.49
CA PRO A 3 8.89 -20.59 -10.49
C PRO A 3 9.63 -21.82 -11.03
N ASP A 4 9.10 -22.46 -12.07
CA ASP A 4 9.73 -23.60 -12.78
C ASP A 4 10.71 -23.19 -13.89
N SER A 5 10.93 -21.87 -14.07
CA SER A 5 11.81 -21.27 -15.08
C SER A 5 11.44 -21.58 -16.55
N LYS A 6 10.24 -22.07 -16.82
CA LYS A 6 9.80 -22.41 -18.19
C LYS A 6 9.15 -21.28 -18.93
N ARG A 7 8.72 -20.22 -18.23
CA ARG A 7 8.02 -19.07 -18.81
C ARG A 7 8.62 -17.76 -18.31
N ILE A 8 8.59 -16.77 -19.22
CA ILE A 8 8.93 -15.38 -18.91
C ILE A 8 7.67 -14.55 -19.08
N TYR A 9 7.33 -13.72 -18.10
CA TYR A 9 6.19 -12.80 -18.14
C TYR A 9 6.71 -11.39 -18.33
N ILE A 10 6.25 -10.70 -19.37
CA ILE A 10 6.70 -9.36 -19.71
C ILE A 10 5.50 -8.44 -19.81
N GLN A 11 5.53 -7.35 -19.06
CA GLN A 11 4.62 -6.23 -19.21
C GLN A 11 5.13 -5.34 -20.34
N VAL A 12 4.30 -5.13 -21.35
CA VAL A 12 4.61 -4.30 -22.51
C VAL A 12 3.65 -3.11 -22.52
N LEU A 13 4.17 -1.95 -22.19
CA LEU A 13 3.46 -0.68 -22.24
C LEU A 13 3.76 0.01 -23.57
N ASP A 14 2.74 0.50 -24.26
CA ASP A 14 2.94 1.28 -25.48
C ASP A 14 3.52 2.67 -25.18
N ARG A 15 4.07 3.34 -26.20
CA ARG A 15 4.66 4.67 -26.05
C ARG A 15 3.65 5.73 -25.61
N ALA A 16 2.39 5.56 -25.96
CA ALA A 16 1.30 6.47 -25.56
C ALA A 16 0.85 6.24 -24.13
N GLN A 17 1.35 5.18 -23.46
CA GLN A 17 0.98 4.76 -22.11
C GLN A 17 -0.52 4.48 -21.96
N LYS A 18 -1.18 4.08 -23.03
CA LYS A 18 -2.62 3.79 -23.04
C LYS A 18 -2.94 2.30 -23.03
N ASN A 19 -2.01 1.48 -23.52
CA ASN A 19 -2.21 0.04 -23.64
C ASN A 19 -1.07 -0.69 -22.93
N LEU A 20 -1.43 -1.55 -21.97
CA LEU A 20 -0.51 -2.42 -21.23
C LEU A 20 -0.90 -3.87 -21.48
N ASN A 21 0.02 -4.65 -22.03
CA ASN A 21 -0.16 -6.07 -22.26
C ASN A 21 0.76 -6.89 -21.36
N LEU A 22 0.22 -7.92 -20.71
CA LEU A 22 0.99 -8.94 -20.04
C LEU A 22 1.16 -10.14 -20.97
N ASN A 23 2.37 -10.34 -21.47
CA ASN A 23 2.71 -11.41 -22.41
C ASN A 23 3.48 -12.53 -21.73
N ILE A 24 3.22 -13.78 -22.13
CA ILE A 24 4.00 -14.95 -21.76
C ILE A 24 4.87 -15.36 -22.93
N TYR A 25 6.13 -15.62 -22.61
CA TYR A 25 7.13 -16.15 -23.53
C TYR A 25 7.63 -17.50 -23.03
N ASP A 26 7.94 -18.37 -23.99
CA ASP A 26 8.65 -19.62 -23.70
C ASP A 26 10.11 -19.30 -23.40
N ALA A 27 10.62 -19.80 -22.27
CA ALA A 27 11.94 -19.41 -21.77
C ALA A 27 13.11 -20.00 -22.58
N GLU A 28 12.88 -21.11 -23.27
CA GLU A 28 13.92 -21.78 -24.08
C GLU A 28 14.00 -21.17 -25.49
N SER A 29 12.87 -21.04 -26.16
CA SER A 29 12.80 -20.56 -27.55
C SER A 29 12.71 -19.04 -27.69
N GLY A 30 12.37 -18.32 -26.61
CA GLY A 30 12.09 -16.90 -26.64
C GLY A 30 10.82 -16.50 -27.39
N LYS A 31 10.03 -17.45 -27.85
CA LYS A 31 8.81 -17.17 -28.61
C LYS A 31 7.67 -16.76 -27.71
N GLN A 32 6.92 -15.74 -28.13
CA GLN A 32 5.69 -15.37 -27.45
C GLN A 32 4.67 -16.51 -27.54
N VAL A 33 4.17 -16.92 -26.37
CA VAL A 33 3.13 -17.97 -26.27
C VAL A 33 1.75 -17.34 -26.43
N LYS A 34 1.47 -16.28 -25.65
CA LYS A 34 0.22 -15.52 -25.72
C LYS A 34 0.27 -14.22 -24.91
N THR A 35 -0.72 -13.37 -25.11
CA THR A 35 -1.08 -12.28 -24.21
C THR A 35 -2.11 -12.78 -23.20
N VAL A 36 -1.84 -12.60 -21.90
CA VAL A 36 -2.71 -13.06 -20.79
C VAL A 36 -3.72 -11.99 -20.41
N LEU A 37 -3.25 -10.75 -20.31
CA LEU A 37 -4.05 -9.60 -19.93
C LEU A 37 -3.74 -8.42 -20.83
N SER A 38 -4.77 -7.66 -21.15
CA SER A 38 -4.66 -6.37 -21.82
C SER A 38 -5.46 -5.34 -21.04
N GLU A 39 -4.82 -4.22 -20.75
CA GLU A 39 -5.42 -3.08 -20.09
C GLU A 39 -5.38 -1.87 -21.02
N HIS A 40 -6.46 -1.10 -21.03
CA HIS A 40 -6.57 0.12 -21.82
C HIS A 40 -7.17 1.23 -20.99
N ASN A 41 -6.61 2.42 -21.12
CA ASN A 41 -7.19 3.66 -20.58
C ASN A 41 -6.89 4.82 -21.53
N ASP A 42 -7.90 5.64 -21.86
CA ASP A 42 -7.74 6.79 -22.75
C ASP A 42 -6.79 7.87 -22.21
N LYS A 43 -6.57 7.90 -20.89
CA LYS A 43 -5.62 8.81 -20.25
C LYS A 43 -4.25 8.15 -20.17
N PHE A 44 -4.09 7.17 -19.27
CA PHE A 44 -2.85 6.41 -19.11
C PHE A 44 -3.10 5.11 -18.32
N VAL A 45 -2.22 4.15 -18.53
CA VAL A 45 -2.08 2.90 -17.75
C VAL A 45 -0.63 2.82 -17.26
N GLU A 46 -0.44 2.35 -16.05
CA GLU A 46 0.88 2.14 -15.47
C GLU A 46 1.11 0.70 -15.02
N PRO A 47 2.31 0.14 -15.26
CA PRO A 47 2.72 -1.14 -14.68
C PRO A 47 3.17 -0.92 -13.22
N TYR A 48 2.26 -1.03 -12.26
CA TYR A 48 2.54 -0.69 -10.86
C TYR A 48 3.45 -1.66 -10.13
N ALA A 49 3.45 -2.91 -10.51
CA ALA A 49 4.18 -3.94 -9.80
C ALA A 49 4.47 -5.15 -10.69
N PRO A 50 5.51 -5.94 -10.40
CA PRO A 50 5.70 -7.23 -11.03
C PRO A 50 4.57 -8.19 -10.66
N LEU A 51 4.56 -9.37 -11.32
CA LEU A 51 3.73 -10.48 -10.89
C LEU A 51 4.30 -11.11 -9.62
N TYR A 52 3.40 -11.56 -8.75
CA TYR A 52 3.77 -12.28 -7.54
C TYR A 52 3.15 -13.69 -7.61
N PHE A 53 3.96 -14.69 -7.95
CA PHE A 53 3.47 -16.06 -8.04
C PHE A 53 2.94 -16.58 -6.72
N ILE A 54 1.85 -17.33 -6.78
CA ILE A 54 1.29 -18.02 -5.61
C ILE A 54 2.27 -19.13 -5.21
N LYS A 55 2.65 -19.16 -3.94
CA LYS A 55 3.58 -20.15 -3.40
C LYS A 55 3.12 -21.58 -3.73
N GLY A 56 3.98 -22.35 -4.38
CA GLY A 56 3.69 -23.73 -4.85
C GLY A 56 2.90 -23.82 -6.15
N LYS A 57 2.70 -22.70 -6.90
CA LYS A 57 2.04 -22.68 -8.21
C LYS A 57 2.97 -22.08 -9.27
N ASN A 58 2.97 -22.66 -10.48
CA ASN A 58 3.80 -22.18 -11.58
C ASN A 58 3.03 -21.29 -12.58
N ASP A 59 1.71 -21.24 -12.46
CA ASP A 59 0.81 -20.60 -13.42
C ASP A 59 -0.21 -19.65 -12.77
N GLN A 60 -0.22 -19.56 -11.43
CA GLN A 60 -1.10 -18.65 -10.71
C GLN A 60 -0.29 -17.56 -10.02
N PHE A 61 -0.78 -16.33 -10.11
CA PHE A 61 -0.08 -15.17 -9.59
C PHE A 61 -1.05 -14.06 -9.13
N ILE A 62 -0.57 -13.19 -8.26
CA ILE A 62 -1.23 -11.92 -7.93
C ILE A 62 -0.73 -10.86 -8.88
N TYR A 63 -1.66 -10.08 -9.41
CA TYR A 63 -1.41 -8.94 -10.29
C TYR A 63 -2.15 -7.70 -9.79
N SER A 64 -1.48 -6.55 -9.82
CA SER A 64 -2.05 -5.27 -9.42
C SER A 64 -2.67 -4.56 -10.62
N ILE A 65 -3.94 -4.14 -10.49
CA ILE A 65 -4.67 -3.37 -11.50
C ILE A 65 -5.34 -2.18 -10.80
N ASP A 66 -5.22 -0.97 -11.37
CA ASP A 66 -5.75 0.23 -10.73
C ASP A 66 -6.89 0.93 -11.46
N ASN A 67 -7.09 0.66 -12.73
CA ASN A 67 -7.98 1.48 -13.55
C ASN A 67 -9.41 0.94 -13.70
N ARG A 68 -9.82 -0.05 -12.91
CA ARG A 68 -11.16 -0.66 -13.03
C ARG A 68 -12.20 0.03 -12.16
N ASP A 69 -11.82 0.36 -10.90
CA ASP A 69 -12.75 0.91 -9.89
C ASP A 69 -12.23 2.21 -9.27
N GLY A 70 -11.20 2.82 -9.85
CA GLY A 70 -10.56 4.03 -9.31
C GLY A 70 -9.61 3.79 -8.16
N TYR A 71 -9.37 2.53 -7.79
CA TYR A 71 -8.40 2.12 -6.76
C TYR A 71 -7.53 0.98 -7.25
N LYS A 72 -6.26 1.01 -6.88
CA LYS A 72 -5.34 -0.08 -7.12
C LYS A 72 -5.75 -1.30 -6.29
N SER A 73 -6.04 -2.42 -6.95
CA SER A 73 -6.53 -3.65 -6.36
C SER A 73 -5.69 -4.85 -6.77
N LEU A 74 -5.67 -5.89 -5.94
CA LEU A 74 -5.01 -7.15 -6.22
C LEU A 74 -5.99 -8.15 -6.85
N TYR A 75 -5.55 -8.81 -7.90
CA TYR A 75 -6.28 -9.84 -8.62
C TYR A 75 -5.50 -11.15 -8.60
N LEU A 76 -6.19 -12.25 -8.36
CA LEU A 76 -5.68 -13.58 -8.63
C LEU A 76 -5.87 -13.87 -10.10
N CYS A 77 -4.79 -14.18 -10.76
CA CYS A 77 -4.73 -14.48 -12.19
C CYS A 77 -4.10 -15.84 -12.43
N ASN A 78 -4.31 -16.38 -13.63
CA ASN A 78 -3.56 -17.50 -14.17
C ASN A 78 -3.18 -17.22 -15.62
N ASN A 79 -2.65 -18.21 -16.32
CA ASN A 79 -2.26 -18.08 -17.72
C ASN A 79 -3.45 -17.84 -18.67
N GLU A 80 -4.68 -18.01 -18.21
CA GLU A 80 -5.89 -17.75 -19.01
C GLU A 80 -6.50 -16.36 -18.73
N GLY A 81 -6.02 -15.65 -17.71
CA GLY A 81 -6.47 -14.32 -17.36
C GLY A 81 -6.84 -14.17 -15.87
N ILE A 82 -7.75 -13.23 -15.59
CA ILE A 82 -8.22 -12.96 -14.24
C ILE A 82 -9.16 -14.07 -13.76
N ILE A 83 -8.83 -14.66 -12.60
CA ILE A 83 -9.71 -15.60 -11.89
C ILE A 83 -10.68 -14.83 -11.00
N LYS A 84 -10.17 -13.91 -10.16
CA LYS A 84 -11.00 -13.10 -9.25
C LYS A 84 -10.26 -11.89 -8.71
N ARG A 85 -11.03 -10.89 -8.27
CA ARG A 85 -10.52 -9.79 -7.44
C ARG A 85 -10.28 -10.30 -6.02
N VAL A 86 -9.10 -10.05 -5.47
CA VAL A 86 -8.69 -10.50 -4.13
C VAL A 86 -9.02 -9.44 -3.07
N THR A 87 -8.84 -8.16 -3.41
CA THR A 87 -9.03 -7.02 -2.49
C THR A 87 -10.15 -6.09 -2.95
N PRO A 88 -11.44 -6.43 -2.71
CA PRO A 88 -12.58 -5.59 -3.10
C PRO A 88 -12.81 -4.45 -2.08
N VAL A 89 -11.85 -3.55 -1.94
CA VAL A 89 -11.88 -2.42 -1.00
C VAL A 89 -11.83 -1.09 -1.76
N ALA A 90 -12.38 -0.04 -1.16
CA ALA A 90 -12.38 1.32 -1.71
C ALA A 90 -11.15 2.10 -1.22
N ALA A 91 -9.98 1.53 -1.41
CA ALA A 91 -8.68 2.11 -1.07
C ALA A 91 -7.59 1.45 -1.92
N ASP A 92 -6.48 2.14 -2.13
CA ASP A 92 -5.30 1.55 -2.73
C ASP A 92 -4.71 0.47 -1.83
N VAL A 93 -4.26 -0.61 -2.46
CA VAL A 93 -3.61 -1.72 -1.78
C VAL A 93 -2.22 -1.97 -2.35
N GLN A 94 -1.32 -2.38 -1.48
CA GLN A 94 0.02 -2.80 -1.86
C GLN A 94 0.25 -4.24 -1.43
N TYR A 95 0.64 -5.09 -2.37
CA TYR A 95 1.03 -6.46 -2.09
C TYR A 95 2.25 -6.51 -1.17
N VAL A 96 2.22 -7.41 -0.19
CA VAL A 96 3.34 -7.68 0.73
C VAL A 96 3.90 -9.08 0.50
N ALA A 97 3.07 -10.12 0.61
CA ALA A 97 3.49 -11.52 0.47
C ALA A 97 2.30 -12.46 0.23
N ASN A 98 2.58 -13.75 -0.01
CA ASN A 98 1.59 -14.82 0.06
C ASN A 98 2.22 -16.14 0.54
N ASP A 99 1.45 -16.96 1.23
CA ASP A 99 1.84 -18.30 1.68
C ASP A 99 1.19 -19.45 0.87
N GLY A 100 0.51 -19.10 -0.22
CA GLY A 100 -0.25 -20.02 -1.07
C GLY A 100 -1.73 -20.14 -0.70
N ASN A 101 -2.12 -19.77 0.54
CA ASN A 101 -3.51 -19.78 1.03
C ASN A 101 -4.03 -18.37 1.33
N TRP A 102 -3.14 -17.51 1.81
CA TRP A 102 -3.40 -16.13 2.18
C TRP A 102 -2.56 -15.18 1.34
N VAL A 103 -3.12 -14.03 1.01
CA VAL A 103 -2.41 -12.88 0.46
C VAL A 103 -2.35 -11.82 1.55
N TYR A 104 -1.15 -11.31 1.80
CA TYR A 104 -0.87 -10.23 2.74
C TYR A 104 -0.68 -8.93 1.96
N TYR A 105 -1.31 -7.85 2.42
CA TYR A 105 -1.25 -6.55 1.76
C TYR A 105 -1.37 -5.42 2.76
N THR A 106 -0.83 -4.27 2.42
CA THR A 106 -1.09 -3.03 3.17
C THR A 106 -2.13 -2.18 2.45
N SER A 107 -2.90 -1.42 3.24
CA SER A 107 -3.98 -0.58 2.73
C SER A 107 -4.33 0.55 3.67
N ALA A 108 -4.82 1.66 3.08
CA ALA A 108 -5.40 2.82 3.76
C ALA A 108 -6.92 2.66 4.01
N GLU A 109 -7.47 1.43 4.00
CA GLU A 109 -8.92 1.21 4.12
C GLU A 109 -9.50 1.53 5.51
N VAL A 110 -8.68 1.69 6.54
CA VAL A 110 -9.10 2.16 7.88
C VAL A 110 -9.23 3.68 7.88
N SER A 111 -8.20 4.37 7.39
CA SER A 111 -8.14 5.82 7.29
C SER A 111 -7.21 6.20 6.13
N PRO A 112 -7.55 7.21 5.31
CA PRO A 112 -6.68 7.68 4.23
C PRO A 112 -5.30 8.19 4.69
N VAL A 113 -5.14 8.50 5.96
CA VAL A 113 -3.85 8.95 6.54
C VAL A 113 -3.08 7.85 7.27
N GLU A 114 -3.61 6.63 7.28
CA GLU A 114 -3.01 5.47 7.93
C GLU A 114 -2.67 4.37 6.93
N ASN A 115 -1.79 3.47 7.32
CA ASN A 115 -1.45 2.29 6.52
C ASN A 115 -1.41 1.06 7.42
N HIS A 116 -2.22 0.06 7.12
CA HIS A 116 -2.37 -1.14 7.94
C HIS A 116 -2.11 -2.41 7.16
N LEU A 117 -1.60 -3.44 7.86
CA LEU A 117 -1.44 -4.79 7.31
C LEU A 117 -2.72 -5.60 7.46
N PHE A 118 -3.13 -6.21 6.35
CA PHE A 118 -4.24 -7.14 6.24
C PHE A 118 -3.78 -8.46 5.64
N LYS A 119 -4.54 -9.51 5.89
CA LYS A 119 -4.49 -10.75 5.11
C LYS A 119 -5.86 -11.12 4.59
N VAL A 120 -5.91 -11.74 3.41
CA VAL A 120 -7.14 -12.22 2.78
C VAL A 120 -6.96 -13.65 2.28
N SER A 121 -7.92 -14.53 2.60
CA SER A 121 -7.89 -15.93 2.19
C SER A 121 -8.21 -16.08 0.70
N LEU A 122 -7.33 -16.73 -0.04
CA LEU A 122 -7.57 -17.09 -1.44
C LEU A 122 -8.71 -18.08 -1.61
N LYS A 123 -9.04 -18.88 -0.58
CA LYS A 123 -10.11 -19.88 -0.65
C LYS A 123 -11.49 -19.27 -0.54
N ASN A 124 -11.75 -18.44 0.45
CA ASN A 124 -13.09 -17.97 0.81
C ASN A 124 -13.24 -16.46 0.93
N GLY A 125 -12.15 -15.69 0.71
CA GLY A 125 -12.17 -14.23 0.79
C GLY A 125 -12.26 -13.67 2.21
N LYS A 126 -12.13 -14.50 3.26
CA LYS A 126 -12.08 -14.01 4.64
C LYS A 126 -10.92 -13.04 4.80
N LYS A 127 -11.21 -11.85 5.30
CA LYS A 127 -10.24 -10.78 5.54
C LYS A 127 -9.99 -10.60 7.03
N GLU A 128 -8.75 -10.36 7.41
CA GLU A 128 -8.33 -10.08 8.78
C GLU A 128 -7.31 -8.93 8.78
N GLN A 129 -7.52 -7.95 9.68
CA GLN A 129 -6.55 -6.89 9.95
C GLN A 129 -5.55 -7.37 11.00
N LEU A 130 -4.26 -7.29 10.70
CA LEU A 130 -3.20 -7.77 11.59
C LEU A 130 -2.63 -6.65 12.49
N THR A 131 -2.38 -5.46 11.94
CA THR A 131 -1.93 -4.30 12.72
C THR A 131 -3.12 -3.56 13.33
N LYS A 132 -3.02 -3.15 14.59
CA LYS A 132 -4.17 -2.57 15.33
C LYS A 132 -3.91 -1.16 15.87
N ALA A 133 -2.65 -0.80 16.14
CA ALA A 133 -2.30 0.53 16.61
C ALA A 133 -2.64 1.57 15.55
N GLU A 134 -3.17 2.71 15.97
CA GLU A 134 -3.41 3.84 15.08
C GLU A 134 -2.08 4.36 14.53
N GLY A 135 -2.01 4.62 13.22
CA GLY A 135 -0.83 5.20 12.59
C GLY A 135 -0.42 4.54 11.27
N TRP A 136 0.83 4.76 10.93
CA TRP A 136 1.43 4.26 9.71
C TRP A 136 2.35 3.08 10.00
N HIS A 137 2.03 1.92 9.44
CA HIS A 137 2.77 0.67 9.60
C HIS A 137 3.65 0.38 8.38
N ASN A 138 4.93 0.10 8.62
CA ASN A 138 5.89 -0.35 7.61
C ASN A 138 6.21 -1.82 7.90
N ILE A 139 5.84 -2.68 6.97
CA ILE A 139 5.85 -4.14 7.17
C ILE A 139 7.01 -4.78 6.42
N THR A 140 7.76 -5.63 7.10
CA THR A 140 8.70 -6.58 6.49
C THR A 140 8.25 -7.99 6.83
N MET A 141 7.80 -8.74 5.82
CA MET A 141 7.28 -10.10 5.97
C MET A 141 8.41 -11.12 5.85
N GLU A 142 8.40 -12.12 6.71
CA GLU A 142 9.29 -13.30 6.61
C GLU A 142 8.82 -14.19 5.45
N GLU A 143 9.76 -14.90 4.83
CA GLU A 143 9.54 -15.67 3.59
C GLU A 143 8.43 -16.72 3.69
N ASN A 144 8.25 -17.35 4.86
CA ASN A 144 7.17 -18.32 5.07
C ASN A 144 5.87 -17.71 5.55
N CYS A 145 5.81 -16.37 5.68
CA CYS A 145 4.65 -15.61 6.13
C CYS A 145 4.12 -16.03 7.51
N GLN A 146 4.98 -16.58 8.38
CA GLN A 146 4.61 -16.90 9.77
C GLN A 146 4.82 -15.70 10.69
N TRP A 147 5.80 -14.86 10.36
CA TRP A 147 6.20 -13.71 11.15
C TRP A 147 6.35 -12.46 10.26
N TYR A 148 6.16 -11.30 10.85
CA TYR A 148 6.50 -10.02 10.24
C TYR A 148 7.10 -9.08 11.27
N VAL A 149 7.93 -8.17 10.78
CA VAL A 149 8.38 -7.01 11.54
C VAL A 149 7.47 -5.86 11.17
N ASP A 150 6.91 -5.21 12.19
CA ASP A 150 6.12 -3.99 12.08
C ASP A 150 6.89 -2.83 12.68
N SER A 151 7.19 -1.82 11.89
CA SER A 151 7.74 -0.55 12.39
C SER A 151 6.70 0.53 12.17
N TRP A 152 6.08 0.97 13.26
CA TRP A 152 4.96 1.90 13.20
C TRP A 152 5.18 3.16 14.04
N SER A 153 4.47 4.22 13.71
CA SER A 153 4.35 5.45 14.49
C SER A 153 3.07 6.19 14.15
N ASN A 154 2.70 7.15 14.99
CA ASN A 154 1.67 8.15 14.68
C ASN A 154 2.14 9.55 15.10
N VAL A 155 1.33 10.58 14.88
CA VAL A 155 1.74 11.98 15.17
C VAL A 155 2.02 12.25 16.64
N CYS A 156 1.45 11.45 17.55
CA CYS A 156 1.60 11.60 19.00
C CYS A 156 2.54 10.55 19.63
N ASP A 157 2.90 9.50 18.91
CA ASP A 157 3.75 8.41 19.41
C ASP A 157 4.87 8.11 18.40
N PRO A 158 6.15 8.23 18.81
CA PRO A 158 7.29 7.82 17.99
C PRO A 158 7.22 6.36 17.54
N GLY A 159 6.41 5.54 18.23
CA GLY A 159 6.08 4.18 17.85
C GLY A 159 7.05 3.14 18.36
N ALA A 160 7.00 2.01 17.70
CA ALA A 160 7.80 0.84 18.03
C ALA A 160 8.18 0.03 16.80
N THR A 161 9.17 -0.83 16.98
CA THR A 161 9.46 -1.96 16.09
C THR A 161 9.14 -3.25 16.81
N GLU A 162 8.27 -4.07 16.23
CA GLU A 162 7.74 -5.28 16.84
C GLU A 162 7.88 -6.47 15.90
N VAL A 163 8.10 -7.66 16.46
CA VAL A 163 7.94 -8.93 15.73
C VAL A 163 6.59 -9.53 16.08
N CYS A 164 5.79 -9.77 15.07
CA CYS A 164 4.42 -10.25 15.22
C CYS A 164 4.19 -11.54 14.43
N SER A 165 3.38 -12.45 14.99
CA SER A 165 2.91 -13.62 14.25
C SER A 165 1.72 -13.28 13.36
N THR A 166 1.65 -13.90 12.18
CA THR A 166 0.55 -13.68 11.23
C THR A 166 -0.78 -14.33 11.67
N ASP A 167 -0.77 -15.19 12.68
CA ASP A 167 -1.99 -15.70 13.33
C ASP A 167 -2.55 -14.73 14.39
N GLY A 168 -1.84 -13.62 14.66
CA GLY A 168 -2.24 -12.57 15.58
C GLY A 168 -2.13 -12.90 17.05
N LYS A 169 -1.48 -14.01 17.43
CA LYS A 169 -1.41 -14.46 18.84
C LYS A 169 -0.18 -13.98 19.57
N THR A 170 0.89 -13.67 18.86
CA THR A 170 2.17 -13.30 19.45
C THR A 170 2.65 -11.98 18.88
N SER A 171 3.04 -11.08 19.78
CA SER A 171 3.78 -9.86 19.47
C SER A 171 4.87 -9.68 20.50
N LYS A 172 6.05 -9.24 20.05
CA LYS A 172 7.18 -8.87 20.91
C LYS A 172 7.79 -7.58 20.42
N THR A 173 7.78 -6.57 21.26
CA THR A 173 8.48 -5.30 21.01
C THR A 173 10.00 -5.52 21.06
N LEU A 174 10.67 -5.17 19.97
CA LEU A 174 12.13 -5.16 19.87
C LEU A 174 12.71 -3.82 20.29
N LEU A 175 12.03 -2.75 19.88
CA LEU A 175 12.44 -1.37 20.16
C LEU A 175 11.19 -0.51 20.38
N LYS A 176 11.13 0.21 21.49
CA LYS A 176 10.20 1.32 21.71
C LYS A 176 10.98 2.61 21.50
N ALA A 177 10.52 3.47 20.60
CA ALA A 177 11.15 4.74 20.37
C ALA A 177 10.84 5.72 21.52
N GLU A 178 11.86 6.44 21.99
CA GLU A 178 11.67 7.55 22.93
C GLU A 178 11.20 8.79 22.17
N ASP A 179 10.38 9.61 22.83
CA ASP A 179 9.92 10.86 22.23
C ASP A 179 11.01 11.95 22.40
N PRO A 180 11.68 12.35 21.30
CA PRO A 180 12.75 13.36 21.38
C PRO A 180 12.20 14.78 21.59
N THR A 181 10.88 14.96 21.63
CA THR A 181 10.24 16.28 21.75
C THR A 181 9.87 16.65 23.18
N LEU A 182 9.98 15.71 24.14
CA LEU A 182 9.55 15.92 25.54
C LEU A 182 10.21 17.11 26.22
N ASP A 183 11.48 17.39 25.90
CA ASP A 183 12.23 18.51 26.49
C ASP A 183 12.04 19.83 25.74
N TYR A 184 11.22 19.84 24.68
CA TYR A 184 10.99 21.00 23.83
C TYR A 184 9.55 21.50 23.89
N ALA A 185 9.38 22.81 23.67
CA ALA A 185 8.09 23.42 23.43
C ALA A 185 7.59 23.04 22.02
N TYR A 186 7.09 21.81 21.86
CA TYR A 186 6.70 21.32 20.56
C TYR A 186 5.32 21.79 20.13
N CYS A 187 5.08 21.79 18.82
CA CYS A 187 3.85 22.27 18.21
C CYS A 187 2.71 21.28 18.37
N GLN A 188 1.49 21.78 18.41
CA GLN A 188 0.30 20.94 18.28
C GLN A 188 0.10 20.56 16.80
N ILE A 189 -0.18 19.27 16.55
CA ILE A 189 -0.46 18.75 15.22
C ILE A 189 -1.92 18.29 15.15
N ASP A 190 -2.67 18.83 14.21
CA ASP A 190 -4.06 18.45 13.97
C ASP A 190 -4.21 17.89 12.54
N PHE A 191 -5.08 16.89 12.39
CA PHE A 191 -5.61 16.47 11.10
C PHE A 191 -7.00 17.04 10.87
N GLY A 192 -7.31 17.27 9.60
CA GLY A 192 -8.64 17.67 9.19
C GLY A 192 -8.85 17.44 7.71
N THR A 193 -10.03 17.81 7.24
CA THR A 193 -10.40 17.74 5.83
C THR A 193 -10.97 19.07 5.35
N VAL A 194 -10.73 19.38 4.07
CA VAL A 194 -11.41 20.44 3.34
C VAL A 194 -12.01 19.84 2.07
N LYS A 195 -13.21 20.28 1.71
CA LYS A 195 -13.82 19.83 0.45
C LYS A 195 -13.01 20.31 -0.74
N SER A 196 -12.87 19.44 -1.74
CA SER A 196 -12.35 19.84 -3.05
C SER A 196 -13.24 20.90 -3.70
N ALA A 197 -12.71 21.69 -4.65
CA ALA A 197 -13.43 22.77 -5.32
C ALA A 197 -14.78 22.33 -5.96
N ASN A 198 -14.88 21.09 -6.40
CA ASN A 198 -16.09 20.49 -6.96
C ASN A 198 -16.98 19.80 -5.90
N GLY A 199 -16.62 19.85 -4.61
CA GLY A 199 -17.34 19.25 -3.50
C GLY A 199 -17.34 17.72 -3.42
N LYS A 200 -16.66 17.03 -4.34
CA LYS A 200 -16.76 15.56 -4.48
C LYS A 200 -15.82 14.79 -3.57
N PHE A 201 -14.72 15.41 -3.12
CA PHE A 201 -13.66 14.73 -2.37
C PHE A 201 -13.33 15.50 -1.10
N ASP A 202 -12.91 14.77 -0.08
CA ASP A 202 -12.30 15.33 1.12
C ASP A 202 -10.78 15.31 0.94
N ASN A 203 -10.18 16.52 0.92
CA ASN A 203 -8.73 16.67 0.91
C ASN A 203 -8.24 16.72 2.35
N TYR A 204 -7.42 15.76 2.71
CA TYR A 204 -6.83 15.69 4.04
C TYR A 204 -5.70 16.71 4.19
N TYR A 205 -5.64 17.37 5.34
CA TYR A 205 -4.53 18.23 5.71
C TYR A 205 -3.98 17.87 7.08
N ARG A 206 -2.73 18.21 7.30
CA ARG A 206 -2.07 18.23 8.59
C ARG A 206 -1.71 19.67 8.91
N MET A 207 -2.15 20.19 10.04
CA MET A 207 -1.89 21.54 10.49
C MET A 207 -0.96 21.52 11.69
N ILE A 208 0.12 22.26 11.62
CA ILE A 208 1.07 22.47 12.71
C ILE A 208 0.83 23.85 13.28
N LYS A 209 0.44 23.94 14.54
CA LYS A 209 0.14 25.19 15.24
C LYS A 209 1.24 25.51 16.25
N PRO A 210 1.51 26.82 16.54
CA PRO A 210 2.37 27.18 17.65
C PRO A 210 1.90 26.55 18.97
N LYS A 211 2.84 26.32 19.91
CA LYS A 211 2.51 25.74 21.22
C LYS A 211 1.46 26.57 21.98
N ASP A 212 1.56 27.90 21.87
CA ASP A 212 0.71 28.90 22.52
C ASP A 212 -0.34 29.47 21.55
N PHE A 213 -0.87 28.60 20.64
CA PHE A 213 -1.87 28.98 19.67
C PHE A 213 -3.12 29.54 20.34
N ASP A 214 -3.49 30.77 19.97
CA ASP A 214 -4.69 31.48 20.42
C ASP A 214 -5.67 31.63 19.24
N PRO A 215 -6.82 30.98 19.26
CA PRO A 215 -7.78 31.05 18.15
C PRO A 215 -8.37 32.45 17.92
N ALA A 216 -8.22 33.38 18.86
CA ALA A 216 -8.63 34.76 18.72
C ALA A 216 -7.62 35.62 17.94
N LYS A 217 -6.41 35.13 17.72
CA LYS A 217 -5.35 35.83 16.99
C LYS A 217 -5.28 35.40 15.53
N LYS A 218 -4.76 36.28 14.69
CA LYS A 218 -4.41 35.95 13.30
C LYS A 218 -2.94 35.59 13.20
N TYR A 219 -2.66 34.54 12.44
CA TYR A 219 -1.30 34.05 12.20
C TYR A 219 -1.01 34.03 10.71
N PRO A 220 0.25 34.26 10.29
CA PRO A 220 0.65 33.94 8.94
C PRO A 220 0.56 32.42 8.73
N VAL A 221 0.15 31.99 7.53
CA VAL A 221 0.00 30.57 7.19
C VAL A 221 0.94 30.23 6.05
N ILE A 222 1.70 29.15 6.20
CA ILE A 222 2.49 28.54 5.13
C ILE A 222 1.75 27.28 4.69
N VAL A 223 1.36 27.22 3.41
CA VAL A 223 0.73 26.05 2.81
C VAL A 223 1.79 25.30 2.02
N TYR A 224 2.03 24.04 2.42
CA TYR A 224 2.89 23.13 1.68
C TYR A 224 2.06 22.04 1.02
N VAL A 225 2.17 21.93 -0.31
CA VAL A 225 1.40 20.97 -1.10
C VAL A 225 2.28 20.46 -2.25
N TYR A 226 2.19 19.19 -2.53
CA TYR A 226 2.83 18.60 -3.71
C TYR A 226 1.85 18.45 -4.87
N GLY A 227 0.67 17.95 -4.69
CA GLY A 227 -0.38 17.83 -5.73
C GLY A 227 -0.04 16.94 -6.94
N GLY A 228 1.09 16.24 -6.93
CA GLY A 228 1.50 15.32 -8.00
C GLY A 228 0.99 13.90 -7.78
N PRO A 229 0.97 13.05 -8.83
CA PRO A 229 0.55 11.66 -8.72
C PRO A 229 1.50 10.83 -7.84
N HIS A 230 0.98 9.74 -7.27
CA HIS A 230 1.72 8.72 -6.50
C HIS A 230 2.47 9.25 -5.27
N SER A 231 2.12 10.43 -4.78
CA SER A 231 2.74 11.02 -3.60
C SER A 231 1.68 11.38 -2.57
N GLN A 232 1.83 10.85 -1.37
CA GLN A 232 0.98 11.17 -0.23
C GLN A 232 1.79 11.94 0.81
N MET A 233 1.46 13.22 1.00
CA MET A 233 2.15 14.11 1.93
C MET A 233 1.55 14.04 3.35
N VAL A 234 0.24 13.82 3.45
CA VAL A 234 -0.46 13.79 4.73
C VAL A 234 -0.57 12.35 5.22
N LYS A 235 0.21 12.02 6.24
CA LYS A 235 0.29 10.69 6.85
C LYS A 235 0.27 10.81 8.37
N ASN A 236 -0.37 9.87 9.04
CA ASN A 236 -0.32 9.73 10.50
C ASN A 236 1.00 9.07 10.92
N THR A 237 2.10 9.84 10.86
CA THR A 237 3.44 9.41 11.24
C THR A 237 4.10 10.43 12.13
N PHE A 238 4.97 9.97 13.05
CA PHE A 238 5.72 10.84 13.93
C PHE A 238 6.78 11.62 13.14
N MET A 239 6.78 12.94 13.29
CA MET A 239 7.77 13.88 12.72
C MET A 239 8.11 13.65 11.22
N ALA A 240 7.22 13.07 10.42
CA ALA A 240 7.50 12.62 9.05
C ALA A 240 8.09 13.71 8.13
N GLU A 241 7.79 14.99 8.40
CA GLU A 241 8.22 16.11 7.56
C GLU A 241 9.39 16.92 8.16
N LEU A 242 9.80 16.62 9.38
CA LEU A 242 10.91 17.33 10.05
C LEU A 242 12.27 16.66 9.87
N ARG A 243 12.33 15.58 9.08
CA ARG A 243 13.58 14.87 8.75
C ARG A 243 14.37 15.50 7.60
N ARG A 244 14.09 16.75 7.24
CA ARG A 244 14.84 17.46 6.19
C ARG A 244 15.51 18.71 6.72
#